data_940cf9b736d4d58aaf7e7ffcceb46ce0
#
_entry.id   940cf9b736d4d58aaf7e7ffcceb46ce0
#
_cell.length_a   1.000
_cell.length_b   1.000
_cell.length_c   1.000
_cell.angle_alpha   90.00
_cell.angle_beta   90.00
_cell.angle_gamma   90.00
#
_symmetry.space_group_name_H-M   'P 1'
#
loop_
_entity.id
_entity.type
_entity.pdbx_description
1 polymer ?
#
loop_
_entity_poly.entity_id
_entity_poly.type
_entity_poly.pdbx_seq_one_letter_code
_entity_poly.pdbx_strand_id
1 'polypeptide(L)'
;MALELPDAKVTAWDISDDALRIAAGNAKCLGANVTFKHRDVLDSSLFTLHSSLPKWDLIVSNPPYICEKEKSAMECNVLEHEPHLALFVPDDDPLLFYRAIAQYAAEALTAQGSLFFEINPLYADDLAQMLRMMSYHDILIHQDQFGKPRFLKATKI
;
A
#
# COMPACT_ATOMS: atom_id res chain seq x y z
N MET A 1 2.23 -7.17 -13.14
CA MET A 1 1.63 -8.38 -12.55
C MET A 1 0.60 -9.02 -13.49
N ALA A 2 -0.57 -8.42 -13.70
CA ALA A 2 -1.64 -9.07 -14.50
C ALA A 2 -1.26 -9.44 -15.95
N LEU A 3 -0.32 -8.75 -16.57
CA LEU A 3 0.18 -9.07 -17.92
C LEU A 3 1.30 -10.11 -17.91
N GLU A 4 2.18 -10.06 -16.90
CA GLU A 4 3.37 -10.91 -16.82
C GLU A 4 3.10 -12.25 -16.13
N LEU A 5 2.03 -12.33 -15.33
CA LEU A 5 1.62 -13.51 -14.59
C LEU A 5 0.15 -13.83 -14.96
N PRO A 6 -0.08 -14.52 -16.07
CA PRO A 6 -1.45 -14.71 -16.61
C PRO A 6 -2.38 -15.50 -15.68
N ASP A 7 -1.84 -16.34 -14.79
CA ASP A 7 -2.62 -17.12 -13.82
C ASP A 7 -2.88 -16.34 -12.52
N ALA A 8 -2.30 -15.16 -12.35
CA ALA A 8 -2.50 -14.35 -11.14
C ALA A 8 -3.88 -13.70 -11.14
N LYS A 9 -4.60 -13.84 -10.03
CA LYS A 9 -5.85 -13.11 -9.76
C LYS A 9 -5.51 -11.77 -9.13
N VAL A 10 -5.55 -10.71 -9.91
CA VAL A 10 -5.20 -9.36 -9.45
C VAL A 10 -6.45 -8.59 -9.06
N THR A 11 -6.44 -8.02 -7.86
CA THR A 11 -7.47 -7.08 -7.39
C THR A 11 -6.80 -5.76 -6.99
N ALA A 12 -7.35 -4.65 -7.45
CA ALA A 12 -6.89 -3.30 -7.12
C ALA A 12 -7.97 -2.58 -6.30
N TRP A 13 -7.55 -1.85 -5.28
CA TRP A 13 -8.40 -1.04 -4.43
C TRP A 13 -7.98 0.43 -4.51
N ASP A 14 -8.97 1.30 -4.52
CA ASP A 14 -8.78 2.74 -4.37
C ASP A 14 -10.03 3.34 -3.71
N ILE A 15 -9.88 4.48 -3.05
CA ILE A 15 -10.97 5.25 -2.48
C ILE A 15 -11.58 6.20 -3.51
N SER A 16 -10.87 6.50 -4.60
CA SER A 16 -11.29 7.40 -5.66
C SER A 16 -11.97 6.63 -6.80
N ASP A 17 -13.24 6.89 -7.04
CA ASP A 17 -13.97 6.34 -8.18
C ASP A 17 -13.37 6.79 -9.52
N ASP A 18 -12.83 8.01 -9.59
CA ASP A 18 -12.16 8.51 -10.79
C ASP A 18 -10.85 7.77 -11.06
N ALA A 19 -10.04 7.51 -10.04
CA ALA A 19 -8.82 6.70 -10.17
C ALA A 19 -9.17 5.28 -10.63
N LEU A 20 -10.18 4.66 -10.05
CA LEU A 20 -10.66 3.33 -10.45
C LEU A 20 -11.16 3.31 -11.89
N ARG A 21 -11.89 4.33 -12.33
CA ARG A 21 -12.38 4.46 -13.70
C ARG A 21 -11.22 4.56 -14.70
N ILE A 22 -10.21 5.36 -14.41
CA ILE A 22 -9.00 5.50 -15.24
C ILE A 22 -8.23 4.18 -15.27
N ALA A 23 -8.00 3.55 -14.12
CA ALA A 23 -7.29 2.29 -14.01
C ALA A 23 -7.99 1.16 -14.78
N ALA A 24 -9.32 1.08 -14.70
CA ALA A 24 -10.12 0.12 -15.46
C ALA A 24 -10.02 0.35 -16.97
N GLY A 25 -10.03 1.62 -17.40
CA GLY A 25 -9.79 1.98 -18.81
C GLY A 25 -8.42 1.53 -19.31
N ASN A 26 -7.37 1.78 -18.52
CA ASN A 26 -6.00 1.36 -18.83
C ASN A 26 -5.87 -0.16 -18.90
N ALA A 27 -6.45 -0.89 -17.92
CA ALA A 27 -6.44 -2.34 -17.90
C ALA A 27 -7.11 -2.92 -19.15
N LYS A 28 -8.26 -2.36 -19.54
CA LYS A 28 -8.96 -2.76 -20.79
C LYS A 28 -8.10 -2.52 -22.03
N CYS A 29 -7.48 -1.35 -22.16
CA CYS A 29 -6.61 -1.03 -23.30
C CYS A 29 -5.40 -1.96 -23.39
N LEU A 30 -4.87 -2.40 -22.27
CA LEU A 30 -3.71 -3.30 -22.17
C LEU A 30 -4.09 -4.78 -22.24
N GLY A 31 -5.38 -5.13 -22.21
CA GLY A 31 -5.83 -6.52 -22.12
C GLY A 31 -5.52 -7.19 -20.77
N ALA A 32 -5.34 -6.39 -19.71
CA ALA A 32 -5.03 -6.87 -18.37
C ALA A 32 -6.31 -7.26 -17.61
N ASN A 33 -6.32 -8.45 -17.01
CA ASN A 33 -7.43 -8.91 -16.18
C ASN A 33 -7.25 -8.49 -14.72
N VAL A 34 -7.93 -7.41 -14.30
CA VAL A 34 -7.87 -6.85 -12.95
C VAL A 34 -9.28 -6.60 -12.43
N THR A 35 -9.55 -7.04 -11.20
CA THR A 35 -10.79 -6.70 -10.48
C THR A 35 -10.59 -5.40 -9.71
N PHE A 36 -11.41 -4.40 -9.96
CA PHE A 36 -11.35 -3.11 -9.27
C PHE A 36 -12.43 -3.02 -8.20
N LYS A 37 -12.08 -2.47 -7.02
CA LYS A 37 -13.02 -2.29 -5.90
C LYS A 37 -12.80 -0.93 -5.24
N HIS A 38 -13.89 -0.18 -5.05
CA HIS A 38 -13.89 0.99 -4.19
C HIS A 38 -13.75 0.56 -2.72
N ARG A 39 -12.66 0.96 -2.06
CA ARG A 39 -12.37 0.60 -0.66
C ARG A 39 -11.55 1.69 -0.01
N ASP A 40 -11.96 2.03 1.23
CA ASP A 40 -11.14 2.81 2.15
C ASP A 40 -10.40 1.85 3.09
N VAL A 41 -9.08 1.89 3.09
CA VAL A 41 -8.25 1.02 3.95
C VAL A 41 -8.34 1.41 5.42
N LEU A 42 -8.84 2.61 5.72
CA LEU A 42 -9.09 3.06 7.10
C LEU A 42 -10.48 2.66 7.62
N ASP A 43 -11.33 2.09 6.77
CA ASP A 43 -12.65 1.61 7.20
C ASP A 43 -12.52 0.38 8.12
N SER A 44 -12.85 0.56 9.39
CA SER A 44 -12.80 -0.50 10.41
C SER A 44 -13.70 -1.69 10.10
N SER A 45 -14.72 -1.53 9.25
CA SER A 45 -15.60 -2.63 8.84
C SER A 45 -14.85 -3.74 8.08
N LEU A 46 -13.70 -3.42 7.46
CA LEU A 46 -12.84 -4.40 6.81
C LEU A 46 -12.33 -5.47 7.79
N PHE A 47 -12.23 -5.15 9.08
CA PHE A 47 -11.72 -6.06 10.12
C PHE A 47 -12.81 -6.91 10.76
N THR A 48 -14.09 -6.59 10.58
CA THR A 48 -15.20 -7.31 11.22
C THR A 48 -15.54 -8.64 10.52
N LEU A 49 -14.95 -8.89 9.36
CA LEU A 49 -15.26 -10.04 8.49
C LEU A 49 -14.20 -11.15 8.55
N HIS A 50 -13.54 -11.34 9.69
CA HIS A 50 -12.38 -12.25 9.87
C HIS A 50 -12.47 -13.61 9.14
N SER A 51 -13.64 -14.27 9.14
CA SER A 51 -13.79 -15.58 8.52
C SER A 51 -14.10 -15.55 7.01
N SER A 52 -14.43 -14.39 6.44
CA SER A 52 -14.83 -14.24 5.03
C SER A 52 -13.88 -13.37 4.20
N LEU A 53 -12.75 -12.93 4.78
CA LEU A 53 -11.75 -12.19 4.04
C LEU A 53 -11.13 -13.06 2.93
N PRO A 54 -10.96 -12.51 1.72
CA PRO A 54 -10.21 -13.21 0.68
C PRO A 54 -8.77 -13.44 1.17
N LYS A 55 -8.17 -14.53 0.74
CA LYS A 55 -6.76 -14.81 1.03
C LYS A 55 -5.89 -14.37 -0.14
N TRP A 56 -4.81 -13.67 0.20
CA TRP A 56 -3.86 -13.13 -0.75
C TRP A 56 -2.48 -13.73 -0.53
N ASP A 57 -1.77 -14.04 -1.61
CA ASP A 57 -0.37 -14.45 -1.54
C ASP A 57 0.55 -13.23 -1.50
N LEU A 58 0.05 -12.10 -2.02
CA LEU A 58 0.79 -10.86 -2.13
C LEU A 58 -0.13 -9.66 -1.95
N ILE A 59 0.28 -8.71 -1.10
CA ILE A 59 -0.32 -7.39 -0.99
C ILE A 59 0.77 -6.36 -1.30
N VAL A 60 0.49 -5.43 -2.22
CA VAL A 60 1.39 -4.33 -2.58
C VAL A 60 0.66 -3.02 -2.41
N SER A 61 1.27 -2.04 -1.77
CA SER A 61 0.67 -0.72 -1.60
C SER A 61 1.70 0.40 -1.69
N ASN A 62 1.26 1.50 -2.31
CA ASN A 62 1.88 2.81 -2.22
C ASN A 62 0.87 3.74 -1.57
N PRO A 63 0.73 3.73 -0.23
CA PRO A 63 -0.24 4.55 0.47
C PRO A 63 0.25 5.98 0.62
N PRO A 64 -0.59 6.95 0.99
CA PRO A 64 -0.14 8.26 1.43
C PRO A 64 0.86 8.12 2.58
N TYR A 65 2.00 8.83 2.51
CA TYR A 65 3.07 8.72 3.51
C TYR A 65 3.83 10.02 3.77
N ILE A 66 3.48 11.12 3.11
CA ILE A 66 4.14 12.41 3.28
C ILE A 66 3.47 13.16 4.42
N CYS A 67 4.21 13.54 5.44
CA CYS A 67 3.67 14.37 6.51
C CYS A 67 3.40 15.79 6.02
N GLU A 68 2.37 16.45 6.56
CA GLU A 68 2.02 17.84 6.18
C GLU A 68 3.19 18.80 6.35
N LYS A 69 4.03 18.61 7.37
CA LYS A 69 5.26 19.40 7.59
C LYS A 69 6.30 19.28 6.47
N GLU A 70 6.28 18.21 5.69
CA GLU A 70 7.21 17.99 4.57
C GLU A 70 6.79 18.76 3.31
N LYS A 71 5.57 19.27 3.26
CA LYS A 71 4.97 19.95 2.11
C LYS A 71 5.82 21.11 1.57
N SER A 72 6.47 21.85 2.45
CA SER A 72 7.33 23.00 2.05
C SER A 72 8.60 22.62 1.30
N ALA A 73 9.01 21.34 1.40
CA ALA A 73 10.19 20.81 0.72
C ALA A 73 9.85 20.09 -0.60
N MET A 74 8.58 20.02 -0.96
CA MET A 74 8.13 19.33 -2.16
C MET A 74 8.20 20.22 -3.40
N GLU A 75 8.36 19.58 -4.57
CA GLU A 75 8.28 20.27 -5.86
C GLU A 75 6.84 20.75 -6.14
N CYS A 76 6.71 21.97 -6.70
CA CYS A 76 5.41 22.57 -7.03
C CYS A 76 4.56 21.66 -7.93
N ASN A 77 5.16 20.97 -8.90
CA ASN A 77 4.46 20.09 -9.82
C ASN A 77 3.70 18.96 -9.10
N VAL A 78 4.26 18.40 -8.03
CA VAL A 78 3.60 17.35 -7.26
C VAL A 78 2.39 17.92 -6.52
N LEU A 79 2.56 19.10 -5.89
CA LEU A 79 1.50 19.76 -5.12
C LEU A 79 0.32 20.24 -5.99
N GLU A 80 0.58 20.59 -7.25
CA GLU A 80 -0.44 21.13 -8.16
C GLU A 80 -1.21 20.02 -8.91
N HIS A 81 -0.63 18.86 -9.11
CA HIS A 81 -1.20 17.83 -9.98
C HIS A 81 -1.59 16.54 -9.27
N GLU A 82 -1.06 16.27 -8.08
CA GLU A 82 -1.42 15.08 -7.31
C GLU A 82 -2.53 15.39 -6.31
N PRO A 83 -3.55 14.53 -6.18
CA PRO A 83 -4.59 14.73 -5.17
C PRO A 83 -4.01 14.72 -3.76
N HIS A 84 -4.35 15.73 -2.95
CA HIS A 84 -3.88 15.85 -1.56
C HIS A 84 -4.13 14.58 -0.73
N LEU A 85 -5.28 13.95 -0.93
CA LEU A 85 -5.67 12.70 -0.27
C LEU A 85 -4.74 11.51 -0.61
N ALA A 86 -4.08 11.56 -1.76
CA ALA A 86 -3.16 10.50 -2.22
C ALA A 86 -1.74 10.67 -1.69
N LEU A 87 -1.40 11.83 -1.09
CA LEU A 87 -0.04 12.16 -0.69
C LEU A 87 0.16 12.23 0.81
N PHE A 88 -0.79 12.87 1.54
CA PHE A 88 -0.51 13.37 2.88
C PHE A 88 -1.10 12.52 4.00
N VAL A 89 -0.35 12.48 5.10
CA VAL A 89 -0.73 11.92 6.39
C VAL A 89 -0.59 12.98 7.49
N PRO A 90 -1.32 12.85 8.60
CA PRO A 90 -1.13 13.72 9.77
C PRO A 90 0.30 13.66 10.32
N ASP A 91 0.81 14.80 10.77
CA ASP A 91 2.17 14.89 11.33
C ASP A 91 2.38 14.08 12.60
N ASP A 92 1.33 13.82 13.35
CA ASP A 92 1.33 13.06 14.59
C ASP A 92 1.14 11.54 14.37
N ASP A 93 0.78 11.12 13.15
CA ASP A 93 0.69 9.70 12.80
C ASP A 93 1.19 9.38 11.38
N PRO A 94 2.50 9.45 11.13
CA PRO A 94 3.09 9.17 9.82
C PRO A 94 2.92 7.72 9.35
N LEU A 95 2.56 6.80 10.24
CA LEU A 95 2.36 5.37 9.93
C LEU A 95 0.89 4.97 9.80
N LEU A 96 -0.05 5.91 9.77
CA LEU A 96 -1.49 5.68 9.77
C LEU A 96 -1.93 4.61 8.76
N PHE A 97 -1.67 4.85 7.47
CA PHE A 97 -2.07 3.93 6.42
C PHE A 97 -1.29 2.62 6.44
N TYR A 98 0.00 2.66 6.71
CA TYR A 98 0.81 1.46 6.86
C TYR A 98 0.27 0.52 7.94
N ARG A 99 -0.12 1.09 9.08
CA ARG A 99 -0.70 0.33 10.20
C ARG A 99 -2.02 -0.31 9.79
N ALA A 100 -2.93 0.45 9.17
CA ALA A 100 -4.21 -0.07 8.74
C ALA A 100 -4.06 -1.20 7.71
N ILE A 101 -3.19 -1.02 6.70
CA ILE A 101 -2.94 -2.02 5.68
C ILE A 101 -2.26 -3.26 6.29
N ALA A 102 -1.29 -3.08 7.20
CA ALA A 102 -0.63 -4.20 7.86
C ALA A 102 -1.60 -4.99 8.75
N GLN A 103 -2.54 -4.33 9.46
CA GLN A 103 -3.60 -5.00 10.21
C GLN A 103 -4.49 -5.84 9.29
N TYR A 104 -4.95 -5.28 8.17
CA TYR A 104 -5.71 -6.02 7.16
C TYR A 104 -4.90 -7.21 6.62
N ALA A 105 -3.64 -6.98 6.26
CA ALA A 105 -2.76 -7.99 5.70
C ALA A 105 -2.48 -9.14 6.68
N ALA A 106 -2.40 -8.87 7.99
CA ALA A 106 -2.25 -9.90 9.01
C ALA A 106 -3.39 -10.94 8.99
N GLU A 107 -4.59 -10.51 8.65
CA GLU A 107 -5.76 -11.40 8.54
C GLU A 107 -5.92 -11.98 7.13
N ALA A 108 -5.61 -11.18 6.10
CA ALA A 108 -5.93 -11.51 4.71
C ALA A 108 -4.81 -12.22 3.94
N LEU A 109 -3.56 -12.14 4.37
CA LEU A 109 -2.48 -12.91 3.74
C LEU A 109 -2.58 -14.40 4.05
N THR A 110 -2.17 -15.22 3.10
CA THR A 110 -1.87 -16.64 3.33
C THR A 110 -0.66 -16.80 4.25
N ALA A 111 -0.45 -17.98 4.82
CA ALA A 111 0.80 -18.31 5.52
C ALA A 111 1.98 -18.11 4.54
N GLN A 112 3.03 -17.43 4.98
CA GLN A 112 4.18 -17.02 4.15
C GLN A 112 3.83 -16.01 3.03
N GLY A 113 2.62 -15.45 3.02
CA GLY A 113 2.23 -14.36 2.13
C GLY A 113 3.06 -13.11 2.38
N SER A 114 3.29 -12.31 1.35
CA SER A 114 4.18 -11.16 1.41
C SER A 114 3.44 -9.83 1.32
N LEU A 115 3.89 -8.86 2.12
CA LEU A 115 3.44 -7.48 2.12
C LEU A 115 4.57 -6.59 1.59
N PHE A 116 4.26 -5.75 0.61
CA PHE A 116 5.19 -4.77 0.05
C PHE A 116 4.63 -3.36 0.17
N PHE A 117 5.49 -2.44 0.60
CA PHE A 117 5.19 -1.03 0.67
C PHE A 117 6.21 -0.19 -0.11
N GLU A 118 5.75 0.84 -0.83
CA GLU A 118 6.57 2.02 -1.04
C GLU A 118 6.57 2.82 0.26
N ILE A 119 7.73 3.41 0.65
CA ILE A 119 7.89 3.97 1.99
C ILE A 119 8.48 5.38 1.97
N ASN A 120 8.10 6.18 2.99
CA ASN A 120 8.84 7.40 3.33
C ASN A 120 10.18 7.02 3.98
N PRO A 121 11.32 7.44 3.42
CA PRO A 121 12.65 7.13 3.97
C PRO A 121 12.82 7.56 5.43
N LEU A 122 12.16 8.66 5.84
CA LEU A 122 12.29 9.22 7.18
C LEU A 122 11.72 8.29 8.28
N TYR A 123 10.76 7.44 7.92
CA TYR A 123 10.06 6.54 8.86
C TYR A 123 10.31 5.06 8.59
N ALA A 124 11.35 4.73 7.80
CA ALA A 124 11.63 3.36 7.40
C ALA A 124 11.88 2.42 8.59
N ASP A 125 12.66 2.87 9.57
CA ASP A 125 12.97 2.09 10.78
C ASP A 125 11.77 1.95 11.70
N ASP A 126 10.98 3.03 11.88
CA ASP A 126 9.75 3.01 12.69
C ASP A 126 8.72 2.04 12.10
N LEU A 127 8.56 2.05 10.75
CA LEU A 127 7.71 1.11 10.05
C LEU A 127 8.17 -0.33 10.22
N ALA A 128 9.48 -0.59 10.08
CA ALA A 128 10.02 -1.92 10.29
C ALA A 128 9.83 -2.41 11.72
N GLN A 129 9.98 -1.53 12.71
CA GLN A 129 9.71 -1.85 14.12
C GLN A 129 8.23 -2.16 14.34
N MET A 130 7.32 -1.34 13.82
CA MET A 130 5.87 -1.58 13.91
C MET A 130 5.50 -2.94 13.34
N LEU A 131 6.02 -3.31 12.17
CA LEU A 131 5.74 -4.60 11.54
C LEU A 131 6.26 -5.79 12.37
N ARG A 132 7.45 -5.67 13.01
CA ARG A 132 7.95 -6.70 13.95
C ARG A 132 7.01 -6.89 15.14
N MET A 133 6.48 -5.79 15.69
CA MET A 133 5.51 -5.84 16.79
C MET A 133 4.18 -6.48 16.38
N MET A 134 3.85 -6.44 15.10
CA MET A 134 2.67 -7.09 14.49
C MET A 134 2.96 -8.53 14.03
N SER A 135 4.09 -9.12 14.45
CA SER A 135 4.49 -10.50 14.15
C SER A 135 4.78 -10.76 12.66
N TYR A 136 5.21 -9.74 11.90
CA TYR A 136 5.82 -9.96 10.59
C TYR A 136 7.29 -10.31 10.73
N HIS A 137 7.80 -11.14 9.81
CA HIS A 137 9.22 -11.52 9.74
C HIS A 137 9.80 -11.24 8.34
N ASP A 138 11.08 -11.56 8.14
CA ASP A 138 11.82 -11.30 6.90
C ASP A 138 11.62 -9.86 6.38
N ILE A 139 11.71 -8.89 7.32
CA ILE A 139 11.52 -7.49 6.99
C ILE A 139 12.79 -6.97 6.32
N LEU A 140 12.66 -6.62 5.04
CA LEU A 140 13.74 -6.14 4.19
C LEU A 140 13.42 -4.74 3.68
N ILE A 141 14.34 -3.79 3.89
CA ILE A 141 14.26 -2.45 3.33
C ILE A 141 15.16 -2.40 2.11
N HIS A 142 14.59 -2.07 0.97
CA HIS A 142 15.28 -1.91 -0.31
C HIS A 142 15.51 -0.44 -0.60
N GLN A 143 16.69 -0.13 -1.08
CA GLN A 143 17.09 1.22 -1.49
C GLN A 143 16.88 1.42 -2.99
N ASP A 144 16.66 2.67 -3.38
CA ASP A 144 16.70 3.07 -4.79
C ASP A 144 18.16 3.20 -5.29
N GLN A 145 18.33 3.58 -6.55
CA GLN A 145 19.64 3.76 -7.19
C GLN A 145 20.51 4.86 -6.54
N PHE A 146 19.93 5.69 -5.67
CA PHE A 146 20.61 6.75 -4.94
C PHE A 146 20.91 6.37 -3.49
N GLY A 147 20.62 5.12 -3.09
CA GLY A 147 20.84 4.59 -1.74
C GLY A 147 19.80 5.04 -0.72
N LYS A 148 18.66 5.59 -1.16
CA LYS A 148 17.55 5.97 -0.25
C LYS A 148 16.60 4.79 -0.05
N PRO A 149 16.18 4.49 1.20
CA PRO A 149 15.11 3.54 1.45
C PRO A 149 13.86 3.91 0.63
N ARG A 150 13.36 2.96 -0.15
CA ARG A 150 12.22 3.22 -1.04
C ARG A 150 11.12 2.17 -0.93
N PHE A 151 11.50 0.94 -0.67
CA PHE A 151 10.54 -0.15 -0.55
C PHE A 151 10.81 -0.98 0.68
N LEU A 152 9.75 -1.50 1.28
CA LEU A 152 9.84 -2.45 2.38
C LEU A 152 9.04 -3.69 2.01
N LYS A 153 9.67 -4.86 2.22
CA LYS A 153 9.02 -6.17 2.17
C LYS A 153 8.90 -6.74 3.58
N ALA A 154 7.78 -7.38 3.88
CA ALA A 154 7.59 -8.17 5.08
C ALA A 154 6.82 -9.45 4.75
N THR A 155 7.03 -10.52 5.51
CA THR A 155 6.36 -11.81 5.33
C THR A 155 5.47 -12.10 6.54
N LYS A 156 4.27 -12.65 6.30
CA LYS A 156 3.38 -13.09 7.37
C LYS A 156 3.86 -14.43 7.94
N ILE A 157 3.80 -14.61 9.25
CA ILE A 157 3.99 -15.89 9.94
C ILE A 157 2.80 -16.83 9.71
#